data_cbffb5dcd20c8edd51faa169f66b1efc
#
_entry.id   cbffb5dcd20c8edd51faa169f66b1efc
#
_cell.length_a   1.000
_cell.length_b   1.000
_cell.length_c   1.000
_cell.angle_alpha   90.00
_cell.angle_beta   90.00
_cell.angle_gamma   90.00
#
_symmetry.space_group_name_H-M   'P 1'
#
loop_
_entity.id
_entity.type
_entity.pdbx_description
1 polymer ?
#
loop_
_entity_poly.entity_id
_entity_poly.type
_entity_poly.pdbx_seq_one_letter_code
_entity_poly.pdbx_strand_id
1 'polypeptide(L)'
;MSSSLESIVESLLFLSPDPVSTAELAAACDASEAEIDRALDLLGASLEGRGLVLREVAGGHALASHPDAEEAARRLLAKPKTPPLTQAQAETLAIVAYLQPVSRPEIARIRGVSSESAVQTLTERGLICESGRSRFGAVIYRTTALFERLFGLSGLDRLPDPARFDPSPEDEAELRERLLEAGDQRAR
;
A
#
# COMPACT_ATOMS: atom_id res chain seq x y z
N MET A 1 15.90 -37.01 -6.13
CA MET A 1 16.41 -35.93 -5.25
C MET A 1 15.17 -35.15 -4.83
N SER A 2 14.77 -35.25 -3.58
CA SER A 2 13.65 -34.45 -3.06
C SER A 2 14.09 -32.98 -2.99
N SER A 3 13.36 -32.10 -3.64
CA SER A 3 13.57 -30.65 -3.46
C SER A 3 13.37 -30.27 -2.00
N SER A 4 14.16 -29.35 -1.48
CA SER A 4 13.92 -28.81 -0.14
C SER A 4 12.59 -28.05 -0.09
N LEU A 5 11.96 -27.98 1.07
CA LEU A 5 10.73 -27.21 1.24
C LEU A 5 10.92 -25.74 0.81
N GLU A 6 12.08 -25.15 1.12
CA GLU A 6 12.48 -23.82 0.65
C GLU A 6 12.39 -23.70 -0.89
N SER A 7 12.97 -24.65 -1.65
CA SER A 7 12.94 -24.62 -3.11
C SER A 7 11.53 -24.78 -3.67
N ILE A 8 10.67 -25.53 -3.00
CA ILE A 8 9.28 -25.68 -3.38
C ILE A 8 8.52 -24.35 -3.15
N VAL A 9 8.70 -23.74 -1.98
CA VAL A 9 8.10 -22.46 -1.62
C VAL A 9 8.55 -21.35 -2.61
N GLU A 10 9.86 -21.28 -2.92
CA GLU A 10 10.38 -20.36 -3.94
C GLU A 10 9.66 -20.54 -5.28
N SER A 11 9.50 -21.78 -5.72
CA SER A 11 8.82 -22.09 -6.99
C SER A 11 7.35 -21.68 -6.97
N LEU A 12 6.63 -21.90 -5.87
CA LEU A 12 5.23 -21.50 -5.72
C LEU A 12 5.07 -19.99 -5.74
N LEU A 13 5.94 -19.26 -5.04
CA LEU A 13 5.94 -17.80 -5.03
C LEU A 13 6.30 -17.23 -6.41
N PHE A 14 7.19 -17.88 -7.15
CA PHE A 14 7.52 -17.48 -8.53
C PHE A 14 6.36 -17.67 -9.50
N LEU A 15 5.59 -18.73 -9.33
CA LEU A 15 4.42 -19.03 -10.17
C LEU A 15 3.21 -18.15 -9.84
N SER A 16 3.13 -17.63 -8.62
CA SER A 16 1.95 -16.90 -8.16
C SER A 16 2.06 -15.41 -8.51
N PRO A 17 1.09 -14.85 -9.26
CA PRO A 17 1.08 -13.42 -9.58
C PRO A 17 0.67 -12.55 -8.40
N ASP A 18 -0.04 -13.12 -7.43
CA ASP A 18 -0.51 -12.49 -6.22
C ASP A 18 0.23 -13.02 -4.98
N PRO A 19 0.33 -12.24 -3.90
CA PRO A 19 0.89 -12.72 -2.64
C PRO A 19 0.16 -13.96 -2.12
N VAL A 20 0.90 -14.93 -1.60
CA VAL A 20 0.38 -16.20 -1.08
C VAL A 20 0.56 -16.22 0.43
N SER A 21 -0.51 -16.50 1.16
CA SER A 21 -0.46 -16.59 2.63
C SER A 21 0.30 -17.83 3.10
N THR A 22 0.84 -17.77 4.33
CA THR A 22 1.50 -18.93 4.96
C THR A 22 0.59 -20.15 5.01
N ALA A 23 -0.71 -19.94 5.27
CA ALA A 23 -1.69 -21.02 5.31
C ALA A 23 -1.91 -21.69 3.92
N GLU A 24 -1.94 -20.91 2.84
CA GLU A 24 -2.04 -21.44 1.47
C GLU A 24 -0.77 -22.22 1.08
N LEU A 25 0.40 -21.71 1.43
CA LEU A 25 1.67 -22.42 1.21
C LEU A 25 1.72 -23.72 2.01
N ALA A 26 1.28 -23.71 3.26
CA ALA A 26 1.22 -24.88 4.13
C ALA A 26 0.30 -25.96 3.53
N ALA A 27 -0.89 -25.58 3.07
CA ALA A 27 -1.81 -26.49 2.41
C ALA A 27 -1.26 -27.05 1.10
N ALA A 28 -0.58 -26.21 0.29
CA ALA A 28 -0.01 -26.64 -0.99
C ALA A 28 1.19 -27.58 -0.83
N CYS A 29 1.97 -27.42 0.24
CA CYS A 29 3.17 -28.23 0.52
C CYS A 29 2.91 -29.44 1.40
N ASP A 30 1.69 -29.65 1.91
CA ASP A 30 1.36 -30.65 2.93
C ASP A 30 2.30 -30.52 4.16
N ALA A 31 2.50 -29.29 4.62
CA ALA A 31 3.39 -28.91 5.70
C ALA A 31 2.67 -28.05 6.75
N SER A 32 3.23 -27.92 7.93
CA SER A 32 2.73 -27.01 8.96
C SER A 32 3.14 -25.55 8.64
N GLU A 33 2.37 -24.58 9.10
CA GLU A 33 2.70 -23.15 8.96
C GLU A 33 4.09 -22.85 9.57
N ALA A 34 4.44 -23.45 10.70
CA ALA A 34 5.76 -23.29 11.31
C ALA A 34 6.93 -23.84 10.47
N GLU A 35 6.70 -24.82 9.60
CA GLU A 35 7.68 -25.29 8.62
C GLU A 35 7.78 -24.35 7.45
N ILE A 36 6.67 -23.80 7.00
CA ILE A 36 6.64 -22.77 5.96
C ILE A 36 7.35 -21.50 6.43
N ASP A 37 7.09 -21.02 7.64
CA ASP A 37 7.76 -19.83 8.19
C ASP A 37 9.29 -20.01 8.19
N ARG A 38 9.78 -21.16 8.64
CA ARG A 38 11.20 -21.48 8.57
C ARG A 38 11.75 -21.55 7.14
N ALA A 39 10.96 -22.07 6.20
CA ALA A 39 11.36 -22.12 4.80
C ALA A 39 11.41 -20.71 4.18
N LEU A 40 10.49 -19.82 4.55
CA LEU A 40 10.47 -18.42 4.14
C LEU A 40 11.66 -17.64 4.71
N ASP A 41 12.01 -17.85 5.98
CA ASP A 41 13.21 -17.27 6.62
C ASP A 41 14.49 -17.68 5.88
N LEU A 42 14.63 -18.97 5.58
CA LEU A 42 15.77 -19.50 4.82
C LEU A 42 15.81 -18.94 3.40
N LEU A 43 14.67 -18.88 2.72
CA LEU A 43 14.56 -18.29 1.40
C LEU A 43 14.96 -16.81 1.42
N GLY A 44 14.45 -16.04 2.38
CA GLY A 44 14.81 -14.62 2.54
C GLY A 44 16.32 -14.44 2.69
N ALA A 45 16.95 -15.23 3.58
CA ALA A 45 18.39 -15.21 3.77
C ALA A 45 19.17 -15.63 2.50
N SER A 46 18.68 -16.61 1.74
CA SER A 46 19.31 -17.09 0.50
C SER A 46 19.25 -16.05 -0.64
N LEU A 47 18.31 -15.13 -0.56
CA LEU A 47 18.13 -14.05 -1.54
C LEU A 47 18.96 -12.80 -1.23
N GLU A 48 19.63 -12.72 -0.09
CA GLU A 48 20.50 -11.58 0.26
C GLU A 48 21.58 -11.35 -0.80
N GLY A 49 21.74 -10.10 -1.23
CA GLY A 49 22.69 -9.70 -2.28
C GLY A 49 22.34 -10.18 -3.69
N ARG A 50 21.13 -10.71 -3.90
CA ARG A 50 20.65 -11.16 -5.21
C ARG A 50 19.67 -10.15 -5.82
N GLY A 51 19.26 -10.40 -7.06
CA GLY A 51 18.34 -9.53 -7.81
C GLY A 51 16.86 -9.70 -7.44
N LEU A 52 16.53 -10.63 -6.55
CA LEU A 52 15.19 -10.88 -6.02
C LEU A 52 15.15 -10.65 -4.52
N VAL A 53 13.99 -10.25 -4.03
CA VAL A 53 13.70 -10.10 -2.60
C VAL A 53 12.37 -10.77 -2.25
N LEU A 54 12.31 -11.39 -1.08
CA LEU A 54 11.06 -11.86 -0.50
C LEU A 54 10.38 -10.67 0.20
N ARG A 55 9.09 -10.47 -0.08
CA ARG A 55 8.28 -9.43 0.55
C ARG A 55 7.04 -10.02 1.20
N GLU A 56 6.74 -9.52 2.39
CA GLU A 56 5.45 -9.73 3.04
C GLU A 56 4.55 -8.52 2.72
N VAL A 57 3.51 -8.75 1.93
CA VAL A 57 2.59 -7.70 1.46
C VAL A 57 1.17 -8.24 1.33
N ALA A 58 0.18 -7.42 1.61
CA ALA A 58 -1.25 -7.76 1.48
C ALA A 58 -1.62 -9.08 2.16
N GLY A 59 -1.08 -9.33 3.35
CA GLY A 59 -1.34 -10.53 4.14
C GLY A 59 -0.72 -11.83 3.62
N GLY A 60 0.24 -11.75 2.69
CA GLY A 60 0.94 -12.90 2.15
C GLY A 60 2.37 -12.60 1.74
N HIS A 61 3.03 -13.57 1.16
CA HIS A 61 4.41 -13.52 0.69
C HIS A 61 4.49 -13.48 -0.83
N ALA A 62 5.43 -12.69 -1.36
CA ALA A 62 5.67 -12.60 -2.80
C ALA A 62 7.15 -12.37 -3.09
N LEU A 63 7.63 -12.91 -4.23
CA LEU A 63 8.93 -12.53 -4.77
C LEU A 63 8.81 -11.23 -5.57
N ALA A 64 9.78 -10.34 -5.37
CA ALA A 64 9.87 -9.10 -6.12
C ALA A 64 11.31 -8.88 -6.61
N SER A 65 11.47 -8.02 -7.63
CA SER A 65 12.80 -7.56 -8.02
C SER A 65 13.41 -6.67 -6.93
N HIS A 66 14.73 -6.79 -6.75
CA HIS A 66 15.46 -5.88 -5.87
C HIS A 66 15.27 -4.42 -6.33
N PRO A 67 15.15 -3.43 -5.42
CA PRO A 67 14.96 -2.03 -5.78
C PRO A 67 16.02 -1.49 -6.77
N ASP A 68 17.26 -1.94 -6.68
CA ASP A 68 18.35 -1.54 -7.58
C ASP A 68 18.09 -1.91 -9.05
N ALA A 69 17.24 -2.90 -9.29
CA ALA A 69 16.87 -3.32 -10.65
C ALA A 69 15.72 -2.47 -11.24
N GLU A 70 15.09 -1.57 -10.46
CA GLU A 70 13.85 -0.86 -10.86
C GLU A 70 14.01 -0.11 -12.18
N GLU A 71 15.10 0.65 -12.33
CA GLU A 71 15.31 1.47 -13.53
C GLU A 71 15.57 0.61 -14.78
N ALA A 72 16.31 -0.48 -14.64
CA ALA A 72 16.56 -1.43 -15.72
C ALA A 72 15.29 -2.17 -16.12
N ALA A 73 14.49 -2.62 -15.11
CA ALA A 73 13.22 -3.29 -15.34
C ALA A 73 12.22 -2.36 -16.04
N ARG A 74 12.16 -1.09 -15.65
CA ARG A 74 11.30 -0.09 -16.29
C ARG A 74 11.64 0.09 -17.76
N ARG A 75 12.92 0.17 -18.10
CA ARG A 75 13.39 0.26 -19.50
C ARG A 75 13.07 -1.00 -20.30
N LEU A 76 13.33 -2.17 -19.72
CA LEU A 76 13.07 -3.45 -20.37
C LEU A 76 11.59 -3.67 -20.67
N LEU A 77 10.72 -3.37 -19.71
CA LEU A 77 9.27 -3.58 -19.83
C LEU A 77 8.58 -2.51 -20.67
N ALA A 78 9.28 -1.43 -21.04
CA ALA A 78 8.75 -0.29 -21.81
C ALA A 78 7.39 0.22 -21.32
N LYS A 79 7.09 0.03 -20.03
CA LYS A 79 5.81 0.48 -19.45
C LYS A 79 5.84 2.00 -19.28
N PRO A 80 4.83 2.72 -19.80
CA PRO A 80 4.69 4.14 -19.53
C PRO A 80 4.59 4.36 -18.02
N LYS A 81 5.20 5.43 -17.51
CA LYS A 81 5.03 5.83 -16.11
C LYS A 81 3.54 6.08 -15.85
N THR A 82 2.97 5.33 -14.94
CA THR A 82 1.65 5.68 -14.40
C THR A 82 1.77 7.07 -13.78
N PRO A 83 0.94 8.06 -14.18
CA PRO A 83 1.01 9.38 -13.61
C PRO A 83 0.91 9.31 -12.09
N PRO A 84 1.69 10.11 -11.35
CA PRO A 84 1.56 10.17 -9.90
C PRO A 84 0.14 10.57 -9.51
N LEU A 85 -0.25 10.26 -8.29
CA LEU A 85 -1.51 10.74 -7.73
C LEU A 85 -1.46 12.27 -7.64
N THR A 86 -2.53 12.93 -8.05
CA THR A 86 -2.70 14.36 -7.75
C THR A 86 -2.89 14.54 -6.25
N GLN A 87 -2.67 15.75 -5.73
CA GLN A 87 -2.91 16.05 -4.32
C GLN A 87 -4.32 15.63 -3.88
N ALA A 88 -5.35 15.96 -4.67
CA ALA A 88 -6.73 15.59 -4.39
C ALA A 88 -6.95 14.06 -4.31
N GLN A 89 -6.27 13.30 -5.17
CA GLN A 89 -6.32 11.83 -5.15
C GLN A 89 -5.58 11.27 -3.94
N ALA A 90 -4.39 11.81 -3.61
CA ALA A 90 -3.61 11.37 -2.46
C ALA A 90 -4.36 11.64 -1.14
N GLU A 91 -4.93 12.83 -0.97
CA GLU A 91 -5.78 13.16 0.20
C GLU A 91 -6.99 12.22 0.32
N THR A 92 -7.68 11.98 -0.80
CA THR A 92 -8.84 11.07 -0.82
C THR A 92 -8.43 9.63 -0.47
N LEU A 93 -7.32 9.16 -1.02
CA LEU A 93 -6.79 7.83 -0.73
C LEU A 93 -6.40 7.68 0.74
N ALA A 94 -5.74 8.69 1.32
CA ALA A 94 -5.39 8.72 2.74
C ALA A 94 -6.64 8.63 3.62
N ILE A 95 -7.68 9.43 3.33
CA ILE A 95 -8.95 9.38 4.08
C ILE A 95 -9.54 7.97 4.03
N VAL A 96 -9.58 7.34 2.84
CA VAL A 96 -10.09 5.96 2.74
C VAL A 96 -9.21 5.01 3.51
N ALA A 97 -7.89 5.08 3.38
CA ALA A 97 -6.96 4.15 4.03
C ALA A 97 -7.10 4.16 5.57
N TYR A 98 -7.22 5.34 6.18
CA TYR A 98 -7.27 5.48 7.64
C TYR A 98 -8.68 5.37 8.23
N LEU A 99 -9.72 5.71 7.47
CA LEU A 99 -11.09 5.82 8.00
C LEU A 99 -12.06 4.79 7.43
N GLN A 100 -11.59 3.86 6.62
CA GLN A 100 -12.43 2.81 6.04
C GLN A 100 -13.14 1.95 7.11
N PRO A 101 -14.39 1.57 6.88
CA PRO A 101 -15.22 1.84 5.71
C PRO A 101 -15.79 3.27 5.75
N VAL A 102 -15.62 4.04 4.68
CA VAL A 102 -16.00 5.46 4.61
C VAL A 102 -16.84 5.76 3.36
N SER A 103 -17.86 6.60 3.48
CA SER A 103 -18.73 6.97 2.38
C SER A 103 -18.24 8.23 1.63
N ARG A 104 -18.67 8.39 0.37
CA ARG A 104 -18.34 9.58 -0.43
C ARG A 104 -18.73 10.91 0.24
N PRO A 105 -19.94 11.04 0.84
CA PRO A 105 -20.28 12.25 1.58
C PRO A 105 -19.35 12.55 2.76
N GLU A 106 -18.90 11.51 3.49
CA GLU A 106 -17.94 11.67 4.58
C GLU A 106 -16.58 12.12 4.08
N ILE A 107 -16.09 11.53 2.98
CA ILE A 107 -14.83 11.96 2.33
C ILE A 107 -14.93 13.45 1.93
N ALA A 108 -16.02 13.84 1.26
CA ALA A 108 -16.23 15.22 0.83
C ALA A 108 -16.31 16.20 2.03
N ARG A 109 -16.93 15.79 3.13
CA ARG A 109 -17.01 16.58 4.37
C ARG A 109 -15.63 16.80 5.00
N ILE A 110 -14.79 15.75 5.03
CA ILE A 110 -13.44 15.83 5.60
C ILE A 110 -12.56 16.74 4.73
N ARG A 111 -12.64 16.59 3.39
CA ARG A 111 -11.86 17.40 2.47
C ARG A 111 -12.36 18.85 2.32
N GLY A 112 -13.57 19.14 2.73
CA GLY A 112 -14.23 20.44 2.51
C GLY A 112 -14.60 20.73 1.05
N VAL A 113 -14.36 19.78 0.12
CA VAL A 113 -14.63 19.91 -1.32
C VAL A 113 -15.12 18.59 -1.89
N SER A 114 -15.73 18.63 -3.09
CA SER A 114 -16.15 17.42 -3.80
C SER A 114 -14.98 16.45 -4.01
N SER A 115 -15.24 15.16 -3.79
CA SER A 115 -14.26 14.07 -3.98
C SER A 115 -14.61 13.14 -5.13
N GLU A 116 -15.62 13.46 -5.94
CA GLU A 116 -16.20 12.54 -6.92
C GLU A 116 -15.18 12.05 -7.95
N SER A 117 -14.48 12.97 -8.62
CA SER A 117 -13.46 12.62 -9.62
C SER A 117 -12.27 11.86 -9.01
N ALA A 118 -11.87 12.23 -7.79
CA ALA A 118 -10.78 11.53 -7.09
C ALA A 118 -11.18 10.09 -6.73
N VAL A 119 -12.38 9.88 -6.17
CA VAL A 119 -12.92 8.55 -5.85
C VAL A 119 -13.03 7.71 -7.12
N GLN A 120 -13.58 8.27 -8.21
CA GLN A 120 -13.71 7.57 -9.48
C GLN A 120 -12.33 7.11 -10.00
N THR A 121 -11.37 8.02 -10.09
CA THR A 121 -10.01 7.68 -10.58
C THR A 121 -9.33 6.65 -9.69
N LEU A 122 -9.45 6.74 -8.37
CA LEU A 122 -8.87 5.75 -7.45
C LEU A 122 -9.52 4.37 -7.60
N THR A 123 -10.82 4.32 -7.86
CA THR A 123 -11.55 3.08 -8.16
C THR A 123 -11.11 2.49 -9.50
N GLU A 124 -11.01 3.32 -10.56
CA GLU A 124 -10.52 2.90 -11.87
C GLU A 124 -9.07 2.37 -11.82
N ARG A 125 -8.24 2.95 -10.94
CA ARG A 125 -6.88 2.48 -10.67
C ARG A 125 -6.83 1.24 -9.77
N GLY A 126 -7.97 0.77 -9.25
CA GLY A 126 -8.05 -0.36 -8.36
C GLY A 126 -7.43 -0.14 -6.97
N LEU A 127 -7.20 1.11 -6.55
CA LEU A 127 -6.64 1.42 -5.23
C LEU A 127 -7.67 1.38 -4.12
N ILE A 128 -8.93 1.70 -4.46
CA ILE A 128 -10.09 1.58 -3.60
C ILE A 128 -11.19 0.80 -4.31
N CYS A 129 -12.10 0.21 -3.55
CA CYS A 129 -13.28 -0.48 -4.08
C CYS A 129 -14.51 -0.15 -3.25
N GLU A 130 -15.69 -0.33 -3.88
CA GLU A 130 -16.96 -0.32 -3.17
C GLU A 130 -17.06 -1.56 -2.28
N SER A 131 -17.39 -1.37 -1.01
CA SER A 131 -17.51 -2.47 -0.03
C SER A 131 -18.90 -2.61 0.56
N GLY A 132 -19.88 -1.86 0.03
CA GLY A 132 -21.28 -1.92 0.44
C GLY A 132 -21.94 -0.55 0.47
N ARG A 133 -23.02 -0.45 1.27
CA ARG A 133 -23.78 0.80 1.46
C ARG A 133 -23.93 1.11 2.92
N SER A 134 -23.91 2.39 3.25
CA SER A 134 -24.21 2.89 4.58
C SER A 134 -25.70 2.69 4.93
N ARG A 135 -26.07 2.83 6.18
CA ARG A 135 -27.48 2.82 6.63
C ARG A 135 -28.37 3.86 5.93
N PHE A 136 -27.77 4.85 5.30
CA PHE A 136 -28.46 5.89 4.52
C PHE A 136 -28.40 5.66 3.00
N GLY A 137 -27.94 4.47 2.55
CA GLY A 137 -27.85 4.10 1.14
C GLY A 137 -26.63 4.64 0.39
N ALA A 138 -25.76 5.43 1.02
CA ALA A 138 -24.55 5.92 0.41
C ALA A 138 -23.53 4.79 0.20
N VAL A 139 -22.86 4.74 -0.95
CA VAL A 139 -21.77 3.80 -1.24
C VAL A 139 -20.62 4.05 -0.29
N ILE A 140 -20.07 2.97 0.27
CA ILE A 140 -18.91 2.98 1.16
C ILE A 140 -17.71 2.32 0.46
N TYR A 141 -16.52 2.85 0.76
CA TYR A 141 -15.27 2.48 0.11
C TYR A 141 -14.28 1.91 1.12
N ARG A 142 -13.41 1.02 0.60
CA ARG A 142 -12.24 0.48 1.28
C ARG A 142 -11.06 0.46 0.32
N THR A 143 -9.86 0.36 0.86
CA THR A 143 -8.66 0.04 0.10
C THR A 143 -8.66 -1.41 -0.39
N THR A 144 -7.83 -1.71 -1.36
CA THR A 144 -7.71 -3.04 -1.98
C THR A 144 -6.37 -3.68 -1.63
N ALA A 145 -6.21 -4.98 -1.89
CA ALA A 145 -4.92 -5.65 -1.81
C ALA A 145 -3.86 -5.02 -2.75
N LEU A 146 -4.29 -4.45 -3.90
CA LEU A 146 -3.38 -3.70 -4.77
C LEU A 146 -2.81 -2.44 -4.08
N PHE A 147 -3.62 -1.74 -3.28
CA PHE A 147 -3.14 -0.63 -2.46
C PHE A 147 -2.04 -1.11 -1.51
N GLU A 148 -2.28 -2.18 -0.74
CA GLU A 148 -1.30 -2.71 0.20
C GLU A 148 0.01 -3.11 -0.52
N ARG A 149 -0.08 -3.79 -1.66
CA ARG A 149 1.08 -4.16 -2.49
C ARG A 149 1.88 -2.95 -2.97
N LEU A 150 1.21 -1.91 -3.47
CA LEU A 150 1.88 -0.73 -4.01
C LEU A 150 2.55 0.12 -2.91
N PHE A 151 1.96 0.13 -1.71
CA PHE A 151 2.53 0.84 -0.56
C PHE A 151 3.45 -0.03 0.31
N GLY A 152 3.64 -1.31 -0.06
CA GLY A 152 4.53 -2.23 0.64
C GLY A 152 4.06 -2.59 2.04
N LEU A 153 2.73 -2.63 2.25
CA LEU A 153 2.12 -2.94 3.53
C LEU A 153 1.82 -4.43 3.62
N SER A 154 2.21 -5.08 4.71
CA SER A 154 1.80 -6.46 5.02
C SER A 154 0.34 -6.53 5.49
N GLY A 155 -0.24 -5.42 5.92
CA GLY A 155 -1.63 -5.26 6.31
C GLY A 155 -1.94 -3.80 6.64
N LEU A 156 -3.22 -3.47 6.83
CA LEU A 156 -3.65 -2.11 7.14
C LEU A 156 -3.19 -1.61 8.53
N ASP A 157 -2.91 -2.52 9.45
CA ASP A 157 -2.31 -2.25 10.75
C ASP A 157 -0.88 -1.70 10.65
N ARG A 158 -0.24 -1.85 9.50
CA ARG A 158 1.10 -1.31 9.19
C ARG A 158 1.08 0.09 8.58
N LEU A 159 -0.10 0.70 8.46
CA LEU A 159 -0.17 2.11 8.12
C LEU A 159 0.57 2.95 9.19
N PRO A 160 1.36 3.97 8.78
CA PRO A 160 2.00 4.87 9.73
C PRO A 160 0.98 5.51 10.66
N ASP A 161 1.31 5.67 11.93
CA ASP A 161 0.46 6.39 12.88
C ASP A 161 0.26 7.84 12.39
N PRO A 162 -1.00 8.30 12.22
CA PRO A 162 -1.31 9.68 11.82
C PRO A 162 -0.62 10.75 12.70
N ALA A 163 -0.48 10.49 14.00
CA ALA A 163 0.17 11.40 14.94
C ALA A 163 1.64 11.71 14.57
N ARG A 164 2.28 10.88 13.76
CA ARG A 164 3.65 11.13 13.26
C ARG A 164 3.70 12.23 12.20
N PHE A 165 2.57 12.62 11.65
CA PHE A 165 2.44 13.68 10.66
C PHE A 165 1.87 14.98 11.26
N ASP A 166 1.53 14.98 12.54
CA ASP A 166 1.15 16.19 13.24
C ASP A 166 2.38 17.10 13.30
N PRO A 167 2.23 18.40 12.98
CA PRO A 167 3.35 19.33 13.08
C PRO A 167 3.87 19.37 14.51
N SER A 168 5.18 19.38 14.67
CA SER A 168 5.77 19.59 15.99
C SER A 168 5.41 20.99 16.52
N PRO A 169 5.50 21.25 17.82
CA PRO A 169 5.30 22.60 18.36
C PRO A 169 6.20 23.66 17.71
N GLU A 170 7.37 23.24 17.22
CA GLU A 170 8.33 24.11 16.50
C GLU A 170 7.82 24.41 15.09
N ASP A 171 7.31 23.38 14.37
CA ASP A 171 6.70 23.55 13.04
C ASP A 171 5.45 24.44 13.11
N GLU A 172 4.62 24.27 14.15
CA GLU A 172 3.45 25.13 14.39
C GLU A 172 3.84 26.60 14.63
N ALA A 173 4.92 26.83 15.38
CA ALA A 173 5.42 28.17 15.64
C ALA A 173 5.94 28.83 14.36
N GLU A 174 6.74 28.11 13.56
CA GLU A 174 7.25 28.59 12.26
C GLU A 174 6.11 28.88 11.27
N LEU A 175 5.12 27.98 11.19
CA LEU A 175 3.95 28.18 10.33
C LEU A 175 3.15 29.41 10.76
N ARG A 176 2.96 29.62 12.06
CA ARG A 176 2.28 30.79 12.60
C ARG A 176 3.02 32.08 12.24
N GLU A 177 4.34 32.11 12.37
CA GLU A 177 5.16 33.27 12.02
C GLU A 177 5.03 33.61 10.52
N ARG A 178 5.17 32.62 9.64
CA ARG A 178 4.98 32.77 8.18
C ARG A 178 3.60 33.29 7.81
N LEU A 179 2.54 32.82 8.49
CA LEU A 179 1.18 33.28 8.24
C LEU A 179 0.98 34.74 8.68
N LEU A 180 1.58 35.17 9.77
CA LEU A 180 1.55 36.55 10.23
C LEU A 180 2.28 37.48 9.26
N GLU A 181 3.47 37.12 8.81
CA GLU A 181 4.24 37.85 7.80
C GLU A 181 3.49 38.00 6.48
N ALA A 182 2.85 36.90 6.00
CA ALA A 182 2.04 36.93 4.78
C ALA A 182 0.77 37.79 4.93
N GLY A 183 0.22 37.90 6.14
CA GLY A 183 -0.89 38.79 6.47
C GLY A 183 -0.49 40.27 6.41
N ASP A 184 0.66 40.61 6.99
CA ASP A 184 1.19 41.98 7.00
C ASP A 184 1.57 42.48 5.59
N GLN A 185 2.07 41.59 4.72
CA GLN A 185 2.36 41.91 3.32
C GLN A 185 1.12 42.20 2.46
N ARG A 186 -0.03 41.62 2.81
CA ARG A 186 -1.31 41.86 2.11
C ARG A 186 -2.04 43.13 2.61
N ALA A 187 -1.64 43.64 3.77
CA ALA A 187 -2.24 44.83 4.39
C ALA A 187 -1.52 46.14 3.99
N ARG A 188 -0.40 46.05 3.26
CA ARG A 188 0.37 47.18 2.68
C ARG A 188 0.03 47.32 1.19
#